data_39a5970beaa680b2983fff9531230253
#
_entry.id   39a5970beaa680b2983fff9531230253
#
_cell.length_a   1.000
_cell.length_b   1.000
_cell.length_c   1.000
_cell.angle_alpha   90.00
_cell.angle_beta   90.00
_cell.angle_gamma   90.00
#
_symmetry.space_group_name_H-M   'P 1'
#
loop_
_entity.id
_entity.type
_entity.pdbx_description
1 polymer ?
#
loop_
_entity_poly.entity_id
_entity_poly.type
_entity_poly.pdbx_seq_one_letter_code
_entity_poly.pdbx_strand_id
1 'polypeptide(L)'
;MPALPPPHKLSIQLPPRSHLHTWDRHLPASSQPHPSTSPIPIFKDSCTVRERVYVSEQRAVPLIHHLDNDDARSVHFVIYAPCFPAEDPPDPYIPVGTLRLLPYPDTLRPLPNTRIIAGSPTEEIPPSSTFFFQPSPTYRVIPASTPHDGIEPYVRLGRLAVLKEYRGKGYADLLIQAALKWAGENPRFSEEVLSEEEKGTVPEWQRLVRLYARDVAVRTWERNGFVVDEGMGSWWEVGVRILGMVKRVNVRVLGEEMESRE
;
A
#
# COMPACT_ATOMS: atom_id res chain seq x y z
N MET A 1 26.96 1.22 15.82
CA MET A 1 25.63 0.85 16.33
C MET A 1 24.59 1.32 15.32
N PRO A 2 23.55 0.56 14.99
CA PRO A 2 22.45 1.09 14.18
C PRO A 2 21.82 2.26 14.93
N ALA A 3 21.54 3.36 14.21
CA ALA A 3 20.86 4.50 14.79
C ALA A 3 19.51 4.10 15.36
N LEU A 4 19.13 4.64 16.52
CA LEU A 4 17.80 4.41 17.08
C LEU A 4 16.73 4.93 16.09
N PRO A 5 15.58 4.23 15.97
CA PRO A 5 14.51 4.70 15.14
C PRO A 5 14.01 6.07 15.63
N PRO A 6 13.56 6.97 14.72
CA PRO A 6 13.04 8.25 15.12
C PRO A 6 11.78 8.10 15.98
N PRO A 7 11.45 9.06 16.84
CA PRO A 7 10.20 9.05 17.60
C PRO A 7 9.00 8.90 16.64
N HIS A 8 8.17 7.91 16.87
CA HIS A 8 7.01 7.65 16.00
C HIS A 8 5.90 6.89 16.73
N LYS A 9 4.69 7.03 16.19
CA LYS A 9 3.55 6.14 16.44
C LYS A 9 3.16 5.51 15.11
N LEU A 10 2.71 4.28 15.11
CA LEU A 10 2.21 3.58 13.92
C LEU A 10 0.78 3.13 14.18
N SER A 11 -0.10 3.40 13.24
CA SER A 11 -1.49 2.99 13.27
C SER A 11 -1.86 2.22 12.01
N ILE A 12 -2.80 1.29 12.17
CA ILE A 12 -3.26 0.38 11.11
C ILE A 12 -4.77 0.57 10.96
N GLN A 13 -5.22 0.82 9.73
CA GLN A 13 -6.62 0.78 9.34
C GLN A 13 -6.87 -0.51 8.57
N LEU A 14 -7.70 -1.37 9.13
CA LEU A 14 -8.24 -2.51 8.39
C LEU A 14 -9.08 -2.03 7.21
N PRO A 15 -9.38 -2.88 6.22
CA PRO A 15 -10.10 -2.48 5.02
C PRO A 15 -11.33 -1.62 5.34
N PRO A 16 -11.40 -0.38 4.86
CA PRO A 16 -12.49 0.52 5.19
C PRO A 16 -13.83 0.09 4.56
N ARG A 17 -13.81 -0.72 3.48
CA ARG A 17 -15.00 -1.31 2.87
C ARG A 17 -16.11 -0.28 2.64
N SER A 18 -17.35 -0.61 3.05
CA SER A 18 -18.53 0.24 2.89
C SER A 18 -18.45 1.59 3.62
N HIS A 19 -17.52 1.77 4.54
CA HIS A 19 -17.33 3.08 5.20
C HIS A 19 -16.86 4.18 4.24
N LEU A 20 -16.41 3.82 3.04
CA LEU A 20 -16.05 4.79 1.99
C LEU A 20 -17.26 5.26 1.15
N HIS A 21 -18.47 4.78 1.39
CA HIS A 21 -19.64 5.18 0.59
C HIS A 21 -19.98 6.67 0.68
N THR A 22 -19.56 7.35 1.74
CA THR A 22 -19.74 8.81 1.92
C THR A 22 -18.52 9.62 1.51
N TRP A 23 -17.45 8.97 1.07
CA TRP A 23 -16.22 9.65 0.68
C TRP A 23 -16.35 10.28 -0.71
N ASP A 24 -16.19 11.59 -0.79
CA ASP A 24 -16.19 12.32 -2.06
C ASP A 24 -14.73 12.46 -2.57
N ARG A 25 -14.44 11.83 -3.70
CA ARG A 25 -13.10 11.86 -4.32
C ARG A 25 -12.72 13.21 -4.92
N HIS A 26 -13.69 14.09 -5.13
CA HIS A 26 -13.45 15.46 -5.63
C HIS A 26 -13.02 16.40 -4.51
N LEU A 27 -13.21 16.02 -3.24
CA LEU A 27 -12.84 16.79 -2.09
C LEU A 27 -11.55 16.26 -1.44
N PRO A 28 -10.68 17.15 -0.93
CA PRO A 28 -9.51 16.73 -0.17
C PRO A 28 -9.93 16.06 1.15
N ALA A 29 -9.03 15.26 1.72
CA ALA A 29 -9.27 14.58 2.98
C ALA A 29 -9.68 15.53 4.11
N SER A 30 -9.15 16.76 4.13
CA SER A 30 -9.52 17.78 5.11
C SER A 30 -10.98 18.22 5.03
N SER A 31 -11.59 18.15 3.85
CA SER A 31 -12.96 18.58 3.56
C SER A 31 -13.97 17.44 3.50
N GLN A 32 -13.53 16.20 3.72
CA GLN A 32 -14.44 15.06 3.79
C GLN A 32 -15.43 15.26 4.94
N PRO A 33 -16.67 14.79 4.79
CA PRO A 33 -17.66 14.83 5.87
C PRO A 33 -16.98 14.35 7.16
N HIS A 34 -17.03 15.20 8.17
CA HIS A 34 -16.44 14.92 9.47
C HIS A 34 -17.48 14.20 10.31
N PRO A 35 -17.45 12.92 10.42
CA PRO A 35 -18.17 12.30 11.51
C PRO A 35 -17.25 12.35 12.72
N SER A 36 -17.68 12.97 13.78
CA SER A 36 -17.21 12.67 15.14
C SER A 36 -17.24 11.16 15.44
N THR A 37 -17.74 10.40 14.49
CA THR A 37 -17.99 8.96 14.45
C THR A 37 -17.36 8.28 13.25
N SER A 38 -16.40 8.89 12.53
CA SER A 38 -15.78 8.22 11.38
C SER A 38 -15.05 6.96 11.83
N PRO A 39 -15.45 5.77 11.37
CA PRO A 39 -14.77 4.53 11.69
C PRO A 39 -13.41 4.41 10.96
N ILE A 40 -13.00 5.42 10.18
CA ILE A 40 -11.83 5.39 9.31
C ILE A 40 -10.90 6.62 9.46
N PRO A 41 -10.59 7.08 10.70
CA PRO A 41 -9.74 8.26 10.87
C PRO A 41 -8.33 8.05 10.32
N ILE A 42 -7.76 6.86 10.48
CA ILE A 42 -6.43 6.51 9.98
C ILE A 42 -6.39 6.51 8.44
N PHE A 43 -7.48 6.08 7.78
CA PHE A 43 -7.60 6.19 6.32
C PHE A 43 -7.59 7.65 5.87
N LYS A 44 -8.28 8.54 6.57
CA LYS A 44 -8.25 9.98 6.31
C LYS A 44 -6.84 10.54 6.41
N ASP A 45 -6.08 10.16 7.44
CA ASP A 45 -4.68 10.55 7.61
C ASP A 45 -3.78 10.00 6.50
N SER A 46 -4.01 8.76 6.07
CA SER A 46 -3.35 8.17 4.89
C SER A 46 -3.59 9.02 3.64
N CYS A 47 -4.84 9.43 3.40
CA CYS A 47 -5.19 10.28 2.27
C CYS A 47 -4.52 11.65 2.35
N THR A 48 -4.48 12.28 3.53
CA THR A 48 -3.80 13.56 3.76
C THR A 48 -2.32 13.49 3.36
N VAL A 49 -1.61 12.41 3.74
CA VAL A 49 -0.21 12.22 3.32
C VAL A 49 -0.10 12.01 1.81
N ARG A 50 -0.98 11.20 1.23
CA ARG A 50 -0.99 10.91 -0.22
C ARG A 50 -1.26 12.17 -1.05
N GLU A 51 -2.20 13.00 -0.64
CA GLU A 51 -2.52 14.28 -1.30
C GLU A 51 -1.32 15.22 -1.26
N ARG A 52 -0.68 15.37 -0.12
CA ARG A 52 0.51 16.23 0.00
C ARG A 52 1.65 15.73 -0.89
N VAL A 53 1.88 14.42 -0.94
CA VAL A 53 3.00 13.84 -1.70
C VAL A 53 2.66 13.68 -3.18
N TYR A 54 1.56 13.03 -3.53
CA TYR A 54 1.29 12.67 -4.93
C TYR A 54 0.65 13.79 -5.73
N VAL A 55 -0.27 14.54 -5.10
CA VAL A 55 -1.01 15.60 -5.78
C VAL A 55 -0.24 16.92 -5.72
N SER A 56 0.12 17.37 -4.53
CA SER A 56 0.69 18.70 -4.34
C SER A 56 2.18 18.77 -4.67
N GLU A 57 3.00 17.87 -4.11
CA GLU A 57 4.45 17.90 -4.29
C GLU A 57 4.89 17.33 -5.64
N GLN A 58 4.53 16.08 -5.92
CA GLN A 58 5.00 15.37 -7.10
C GLN A 58 4.19 15.69 -8.36
N ARG A 59 2.96 16.18 -8.19
CA ARG A 59 1.98 16.40 -9.28
C ARG A 59 1.85 15.16 -10.17
N ALA A 60 1.97 13.99 -9.56
CA ALA A 60 1.98 12.71 -10.26
C ALA A 60 0.57 12.31 -10.71
N VAL A 61 -0.45 12.67 -9.93
CA VAL A 61 -1.85 12.40 -10.23
C VAL A 61 -2.73 13.55 -9.76
N PRO A 62 -3.86 13.84 -10.42
CA PRO A 62 -4.87 14.75 -9.90
C PRO A 62 -5.53 14.20 -8.63
N LEU A 63 -6.17 15.06 -7.84
CA LEU A 63 -6.81 14.70 -6.57
C LEU A 63 -7.74 13.49 -6.72
N ILE A 64 -8.56 13.47 -7.74
CA ILE A 64 -9.56 12.43 -7.99
C ILE A 64 -8.94 11.05 -8.26
N HIS A 65 -7.68 10.98 -8.68
CA HIS A 65 -6.99 9.74 -9.05
C HIS A 65 -5.98 9.24 -8.01
N HIS A 66 -5.79 9.94 -6.88
CA HIS A 66 -4.91 9.43 -5.83
C HIS A 66 -5.51 8.24 -5.06
N LEU A 67 -6.83 8.07 -5.16
CA LEU A 67 -7.59 6.93 -4.65
C LEU A 67 -8.04 6.02 -5.80
N ASP A 68 -8.16 4.74 -5.50
CA ASP A 68 -8.66 3.72 -6.42
C ASP A 68 -9.62 2.74 -5.72
N ASN A 69 -10.24 1.83 -6.47
CA ASN A 69 -11.16 0.84 -5.94
C ASN A 69 -10.51 -0.10 -4.91
N ASP A 70 -9.21 -0.29 -5.02
CA ASP A 70 -8.45 -1.14 -4.12
C ASP A 70 -8.33 -0.55 -2.71
N ASP A 71 -8.54 0.76 -2.54
CA ASP A 71 -8.46 1.39 -1.23
C ASP A 71 -9.50 0.83 -0.24
N ALA A 72 -10.70 0.48 -0.74
CA ALA A 72 -11.77 -0.07 0.10
C ALA A 72 -11.44 -1.46 0.70
N ARG A 73 -10.65 -2.26 0.00
CA ARG A 73 -10.31 -3.64 0.40
C ARG A 73 -8.91 -3.81 0.96
N SER A 74 -8.15 -2.72 1.06
CA SER A 74 -6.75 -2.71 1.51
C SER A 74 -6.60 -2.39 2.98
N VAL A 75 -5.50 -2.87 3.56
CA VAL A 75 -5.02 -2.45 4.88
C VAL A 75 -4.11 -1.24 4.70
N HIS A 76 -4.36 -0.18 5.48
CA HIS A 76 -3.60 1.06 5.41
C HIS A 76 -2.77 1.25 6.68
N PHE A 77 -1.51 1.59 6.50
CA PHE A 77 -0.55 1.87 7.55
C PHE A 77 -0.24 3.36 7.54
N VAL A 78 -0.28 3.99 8.69
CA VAL A 78 0.09 5.40 8.84
C VAL A 78 1.10 5.54 9.97
N ILE A 79 2.19 6.23 9.69
CA ILE A 79 3.19 6.59 10.68
C ILE A 79 3.09 8.06 11.02
N TYR A 80 3.12 8.34 12.30
CA TYR A 80 3.03 9.67 12.87
C TYR A 80 4.36 10.02 13.52
N ALA A 81 4.75 11.27 13.41
CA ALA A 81 5.95 11.81 14.03
C ALA A 81 5.65 13.17 14.69
N PRO A 82 6.50 13.62 15.63
CA PRO A 82 6.38 14.94 16.19
C PRO A 82 6.37 16.02 15.10
N CYS A 83 5.55 17.04 15.25
CA CYS A 83 5.53 18.21 14.38
C CYS A 83 6.81 19.03 14.57
N PHE A 84 7.42 19.51 13.47
CA PHE A 84 8.58 20.41 13.52
C PHE A 84 8.35 21.60 12.57
N PRO A 85 8.60 22.83 13.03
CA PRO A 85 8.88 23.20 14.42
C PRO A 85 7.70 22.84 15.32
N ALA A 86 7.95 22.63 16.60
CA ALA A 86 6.91 22.33 17.58
C ALA A 86 5.97 23.53 17.70
N GLU A 87 4.98 23.58 16.82
CA GLU A 87 3.77 24.36 17.05
C GLU A 87 3.03 23.64 18.18
N ASP A 88 2.37 24.40 19.04
CA ASP A 88 1.67 23.88 20.22
C ASP A 88 0.31 23.28 19.79
N PRO A 89 0.26 22.07 19.20
CA PRO A 89 -0.97 21.39 18.87
C PRO A 89 -1.40 20.54 20.06
N PRO A 90 -2.68 20.31 20.25
CA PRO A 90 -3.19 19.42 21.29
C PRO A 90 -2.70 17.97 21.15
N ASP A 91 -2.31 17.53 19.95
CA ASP A 91 -1.56 16.28 19.70
C ASP A 91 -0.24 16.61 19.00
N PRO A 92 0.92 16.36 19.63
CA PRO A 92 2.22 16.67 19.07
C PRO A 92 2.60 15.78 17.88
N TYR A 93 1.79 14.80 17.52
CA TYR A 93 2.06 13.85 16.44
C TYR A 93 1.16 14.12 15.23
N ILE A 94 1.77 14.27 14.04
CA ILE A 94 1.08 14.42 12.77
C ILE A 94 1.35 13.24 11.84
N PRO A 95 0.44 12.88 10.92
CA PRO A 95 0.68 11.83 9.93
C PRO A 95 1.77 12.27 8.95
N VAL A 96 2.87 11.52 8.90
CA VAL A 96 4.05 11.87 8.08
C VAL A 96 4.37 10.85 7.00
N GLY A 97 3.78 9.66 7.08
CA GLY A 97 3.97 8.63 6.06
C GLY A 97 2.82 7.64 6.03
N THR A 98 2.66 6.99 4.89
CA THR A 98 1.63 5.97 4.67
C THR A 98 2.13 4.87 3.74
N LEU A 99 1.52 3.68 3.87
CA LEU A 99 1.71 2.52 3.02
C LEU A 99 0.39 1.75 2.94
N ARG A 100 0.12 1.10 1.80
CA ARG A 100 -1.05 0.25 1.58
C ARG A 100 -0.62 -1.19 1.34
N LEU A 101 -1.29 -2.14 1.98
CA LEU A 101 -1.19 -3.57 1.72
C LEU A 101 -2.50 -4.03 1.08
N LEU A 102 -2.40 -4.48 -0.15
CA LEU A 102 -3.51 -4.93 -0.98
C LEU A 102 -3.64 -6.45 -0.92
N PRO A 103 -4.82 -7.01 -0.63
CA PRO A 103 -5.07 -8.44 -0.71
C PRO A 103 -5.06 -8.93 -2.17
N TYR A 104 -4.82 -10.22 -2.38
CA TYR A 104 -5.13 -10.87 -3.65
C TYR A 104 -6.67 -11.10 -3.76
N PRO A 105 -7.26 -11.29 -4.96
CA PRO A 105 -6.62 -11.15 -6.26
C PRO A 105 -6.28 -9.69 -6.59
N ASP A 106 -5.23 -9.50 -7.40
CA ASP A 106 -4.82 -8.19 -7.88
C ASP A 106 -5.33 -7.93 -9.30
N THR A 107 -5.41 -6.68 -9.68
CA THR A 107 -5.66 -6.28 -11.06
C THR A 107 -4.49 -6.68 -11.96
N LEU A 108 -4.77 -6.93 -13.23
CA LEU A 108 -3.72 -7.23 -14.20
C LEU A 108 -2.71 -6.07 -14.26
N ARG A 109 -1.44 -6.43 -14.20
CA ARG A 109 -0.35 -5.47 -14.38
C ARG A 109 -0.27 -5.02 -15.86
N PRO A 110 0.25 -3.82 -16.11
CA PRO A 110 0.62 -3.42 -17.47
C PRO A 110 1.63 -4.39 -18.10
N LEU A 111 1.55 -4.56 -19.41
CA LEU A 111 2.54 -5.34 -20.14
C LEU A 111 3.90 -4.63 -20.14
N PRO A 112 5.03 -5.36 -20.26
CA PRO A 112 6.34 -4.78 -20.44
C PRO A 112 6.37 -3.76 -21.57
N ASN A 113 7.13 -2.68 -21.40
CA ASN A 113 7.25 -1.57 -22.35
C ASN A 113 5.97 -0.76 -22.64
N THR A 114 4.87 -1.01 -21.93
CA THR A 114 3.66 -0.20 -22.04
C THR A 114 3.90 1.20 -21.47
N ARG A 115 3.26 2.19 -22.08
CA ARG A 115 3.22 3.57 -21.58
C ARG A 115 1.80 3.91 -21.16
N ILE A 116 1.62 4.19 -19.88
CA ILE A 116 0.35 4.66 -19.33
C ILE A 116 0.45 6.16 -19.15
N ILE A 117 -0.47 6.88 -19.76
CA ILE A 117 -0.60 8.33 -19.65
C ILE A 117 -1.74 8.59 -18.67
N ALA A 118 -1.49 9.35 -17.60
CA ALA A 118 -2.53 9.73 -16.65
C ALA A 118 -3.62 10.54 -17.39
N GLY A 119 -4.86 10.20 -17.11
CA GLY A 119 -6.00 10.89 -17.72
C GLY A 119 -6.32 10.42 -19.15
N SER A 120 -6.05 9.15 -19.47
CA SER A 120 -6.63 8.53 -20.66
C SER A 120 -8.15 8.80 -20.62
N PRO A 121 -8.74 9.43 -21.64
CA PRO A 121 -10.14 9.88 -21.61
C PRO A 121 -11.18 8.76 -21.62
N THR A 122 -10.76 7.52 -21.49
CA THR A 122 -11.61 6.33 -21.58
C THR A 122 -12.19 5.85 -20.25
N GLU A 123 -11.75 6.39 -19.11
CA GLU A 123 -12.39 6.12 -17.84
C GLU A 123 -13.29 7.29 -17.45
N GLU A 124 -14.57 7.17 -17.74
CA GLU A 124 -15.58 7.94 -17.05
C GLU A 124 -15.44 7.65 -15.56
N ILE A 125 -15.08 8.66 -14.77
CA ILE A 125 -14.97 8.51 -13.33
C ILE A 125 -16.39 8.40 -12.79
N PRO A 126 -16.80 7.21 -12.29
CA PRO A 126 -18.13 7.05 -11.75
C PRO A 126 -18.33 7.95 -10.52
N PRO A 127 -19.58 8.22 -10.12
CA PRO A 127 -19.86 8.92 -8.87
C PRO A 127 -19.05 8.32 -7.72
N SER A 128 -18.56 9.16 -6.80
CA SER A 128 -17.60 8.78 -5.76
C SER A 128 -18.00 7.56 -4.96
N SER A 129 -19.30 7.43 -4.64
CA SER A 129 -19.84 6.33 -3.84
C SER A 129 -19.81 4.96 -4.55
N THR A 130 -19.95 4.94 -5.89
CA THR A 130 -19.97 3.67 -6.65
C THR A 130 -18.58 3.17 -6.97
N PHE A 131 -17.58 4.04 -6.96
CA PHE A 131 -16.20 3.71 -7.31
C PHE A 131 -15.59 2.64 -6.37
N PHE A 132 -15.88 2.74 -5.07
CA PHE A 132 -15.34 1.80 -4.07
C PHE A 132 -16.13 0.49 -3.94
N PHE A 133 -17.25 0.36 -4.64
CA PHE A 133 -18.12 -0.81 -4.56
C PHE A 133 -18.02 -1.72 -5.78
N GLN A 134 -16.99 -1.58 -6.58
CA GLN A 134 -16.76 -2.53 -7.65
C GLN A 134 -16.36 -3.89 -7.06
N PRO A 135 -16.81 -4.99 -7.68
CA PRO A 135 -16.40 -6.33 -7.27
C PRO A 135 -14.87 -6.44 -7.22
N SER A 136 -14.37 -7.22 -6.27
CA SER A 136 -12.95 -7.57 -6.26
C SER A 136 -12.59 -8.25 -7.59
N PRO A 137 -11.37 -8.04 -8.11
CA PRO A 137 -10.91 -8.76 -9.29
C PRO A 137 -10.99 -10.27 -9.05
N THR A 138 -11.39 -11.01 -10.07
CA THR A 138 -11.35 -12.48 -10.02
C THR A 138 -9.90 -12.96 -10.05
N TYR A 139 -9.61 -14.00 -9.27
CA TYR A 139 -8.30 -14.65 -9.28
C TYR A 139 -7.98 -15.18 -10.68
N ARG A 140 -6.76 -14.96 -11.14
CA ARG A 140 -6.30 -15.38 -12.48
C ARG A 140 -4.85 -15.82 -12.46
N VAL A 141 -4.56 -16.83 -13.27
CA VAL A 141 -3.18 -17.19 -13.62
C VAL A 141 -2.59 -16.03 -14.44
N ILE A 142 -1.37 -15.65 -14.11
CA ILE A 142 -0.61 -14.58 -14.78
C ILE A 142 0.65 -15.15 -15.40
N PRO A 143 1.33 -14.47 -16.34
CA PRO A 143 2.61 -14.93 -16.85
C PRO A 143 3.60 -15.20 -15.73
N ALA A 144 4.22 -16.37 -15.74
CA ALA A 144 5.27 -16.75 -14.79
C ALA A 144 6.50 -15.84 -14.93
N SER A 145 7.27 -15.73 -13.87
CA SER A 145 8.58 -15.08 -13.82
C SER A 145 9.52 -15.94 -12.97
N THR A 146 10.80 -15.62 -12.88
CA THR A 146 11.74 -16.40 -12.07
C THR A 146 11.30 -16.57 -10.60
N PRO A 147 10.80 -15.52 -9.91
CA PRO A 147 10.36 -15.63 -8.52
C PRO A 147 8.89 -16.04 -8.33
N HIS A 148 8.13 -16.23 -9.42
CA HIS A 148 6.68 -16.47 -9.38
C HIS A 148 6.22 -17.40 -10.51
N ASP A 149 5.54 -18.46 -10.16
CA ASP A 149 5.07 -19.51 -11.10
C ASP A 149 3.86 -19.10 -11.95
N GLY A 150 3.27 -17.94 -11.72
CA GLY A 150 2.06 -17.47 -12.39
C GLY A 150 0.76 -17.90 -11.71
N ILE A 151 0.82 -18.83 -10.75
CA ILE A 151 -0.33 -19.44 -10.08
C ILE A 151 -0.42 -19.02 -8.61
N GLU A 152 0.72 -18.93 -7.93
CA GLU A 152 0.75 -18.55 -6.51
C GLU A 152 0.07 -17.19 -6.26
N PRO A 153 -0.88 -17.08 -5.31
CA PRO A 153 -1.39 -15.79 -4.93
C PRO A 153 -0.32 -14.93 -4.28
N TYR A 154 -0.41 -13.62 -4.46
CA TYR A 154 0.48 -12.65 -3.83
C TYR A 154 -0.30 -11.47 -3.27
N VAL A 155 0.18 -10.89 -2.20
CA VAL A 155 -0.30 -9.61 -1.69
C VAL A 155 0.59 -8.49 -2.23
N ARG A 156 0.05 -7.29 -2.39
CA ARG A 156 0.78 -6.18 -3.00
C ARG A 156 0.96 -5.00 -2.05
N LEU A 157 2.20 -4.54 -1.89
CA LEU A 157 2.48 -3.25 -1.27
C LEU A 157 2.38 -2.12 -2.31
N GLY A 158 1.86 -1.01 -1.87
CA GLY A 158 1.74 0.18 -2.72
C GLY A 158 1.45 1.44 -1.91
N ARG A 159 1.30 2.55 -2.61
CA ARG A 159 0.98 3.85 -2.01
C ARG A 159 1.95 4.27 -0.88
N LEU A 160 3.22 3.82 -0.94
CA LEU A 160 4.26 4.28 -0.01
C LEU A 160 4.53 5.77 -0.27
N ALA A 161 4.29 6.57 0.73
CA ALA A 161 4.57 8.01 0.71
C ALA A 161 5.09 8.46 2.07
N VAL A 162 6.09 9.36 2.05
CA VAL A 162 6.62 10.04 3.23
C VAL A 162 6.73 11.52 2.89
N LEU A 163 6.24 12.39 3.76
CA LEU A 163 6.33 13.84 3.60
C LEU A 163 7.79 14.26 3.43
N LYS A 164 8.05 15.24 2.57
CA LYS A 164 9.38 15.67 2.18
C LYS A 164 10.29 15.97 3.37
N GLU A 165 9.78 16.66 4.36
CA GLU A 165 10.49 17.10 5.57
C GLU A 165 10.89 15.93 6.49
N TYR A 166 10.26 14.77 6.29
CA TYR A 166 10.46 13.55 7.09
C TYR A 166 11.23 12.46 6.35
N ARG A 167 11.63 12.68 5.08
CA ARG A 167 12.43 11.71 4.31
C ARG A 167 13.86 11.61 4.85
N GLY A 168 14.51 10.49 4.54
CA GLY A 168 15.88 10.22 5.00
C GLY A 168 16.00 9.84 6.47
N LYS A 169 14.88 9.78 7.21
CA LYS A 169 14.86 9.49 8.66
C LYS A 169 14.40 8.05 8.99
N GLY A 170 14.27 7.16 7.99
CA GLY A 170 13.89 5.75 8.21
C GLY A 170 12.38 5.46 8.26
N TYR A 171 11.49 6.45 8.15
CA TYR A 171 10.04 6.22 8.25
C TYR A 171 9.48 5.29 7.18
N ALA A 172 10.03 5.30 5.96
CA ALA A 172 9.65 4.37 4.91
C ALA A 172 9.98 2.93 5.29
N ASP A 173 11.15 2.69 5.87
CA ASP A 173 11.58 1.35 6.29
C ASP A 173 10.69 0.84 7.43
N LEU A 174 10.33 1.69 8.41
CA LEU A 174 9.42 1.34 9.49
C LEU A 174 8.02 0.95 8.97
N LEU A 175 7.48 1.68 8.00
CA LEU A 175 6.20 1.35 7.35
C LEU A 175 6.26 0.01 6.63
N ILE A 176 7.32 -0.23 5.84
CA ILE A 176 7.51 -1.47 5.10
C ILE A 176 7.61 -2.67 6.06
N GLN A 177 8.44 -2.56 7.10
CA GLN A 177 8.64 -3.61 8.09
C GLN A 177 7.34 -3.90 8.85
N ALA A 178 6.59 -2.87 9.24
CA ALA A 178 5.30 -3.04 9.91
C ALA A 178 4.27 -3.76 9.02
N ALA A 179 4.19 -3.42 7.74
CA ALA A 179 3.27 -4.06 6.80
C ALA A 179 3.65 -5.52 6.54
N LEU A 180 4.95 -5.82 6.39
CA LEU A 180 5.44 -7.19 6.21
C LEU A 180 5.20 -8.05 7.46
N LYS A 181 5.45 -7.48 8.64
CA LYS A 181 5.16 -8.15 9.92
C LYS A 181 3.67 -8.45 10.04
N TRP A 182 2.82 -7.45 9.83
CA TRP A 182 1.36 -7.61 9.91
C TRP A 182 0.84 -8.67 8.93
N ALA A 183 1.31 -8.66 7.68
CA ALA A 183 0.94 -9.66 6.68
C ALA A 183 1.35 -11.07 7.11
N GLY A 184 2.54 -11.23 7.68
CA GLY A 184 3.02 -12.52 8.21
C GLY A 184 2.18 -13.03 9.37
N GLU A 185 1.70 -12.15 10.24
CA GLU A 185 0.84 -12.45 11.39
C GLU A 185 -0.63 -12.69 11.01
N ASN A 186 -1.06 -12.21 9.83
CA ASN A 186 -2.43 -12.31 9.32
C ASN A 186 -2.49 -12.97 7.94
N PRO A 187 -2.04 -14.23 7.78
CA PRO A 187 -1.85 -14.84 6.46
C PRO A 187 -3.15 -15.03 5.66
N ARG A 188 -4.30 -15.06 6.35
CA ARG A 188 -5.62 -15.27 5.73
C ARG A 188 -6.40 -13.99 5.44
N PHE A 189 -5.82 -12.81 5.66
CA PHE A 189 -6.57 -11.55 5.51
C PHE A 189 -7.12 -11.35 4.10
N SER A 190 -6.49 -11.94 3.09
CA SER A 190 -6.95 -11.87 1.70
C SER A 190 -8.15 -12.78 1.42
N GLU A 191 -8.37 -13.83 2.22
CA GLU A 191 -9.50 -14.75 2.04
C GLU A 191 -10.85 -14.05 2.25
N GLU A 192 -10.86 -12.98 3.03
CA GLU A 192 -12.08 -12.21 3.32
C GLU A 192 -12.65 -11.46 2.11
N VAL A 193 -11.86 -11.28 1.05
CA VAL A 193 -12.29 -10.60 -0.19
C VAL A 193 -12.56 -11.56 -1.33
N LEU A 194 -12.32 -12.87 -1.13
CA LEU A 194 -12.64 -13.92 -2.10
C LEU A 194 -14.14 -14.26 -2.03
N SER A 195 -14.71 -14.56 -3.18
CA SER A 195 -16.04 -15.20 -3.24
C SER A 195 -16.00 -16.62 -2.65
N GLU A 196 -17.16 -17.18 -2.27
CA GLU A 196 -17.24 -18.55 -1.75
C GLU A 196 -16.74 -19.59 -2.78
N GLU A 197 -16.92 -19.31 -4.08
CA GLU A 197 -16.42 -20.17 -5.16
C GLU A 197 -14.88 -20.12 -5.25
N GLU A 198 -14.28 -18.96 -5.02
CA GLU A 198 -12.84 -18.78 -5.10
C GLU A 198 -12.10 -19.35 -3.89
N LYS A 199 -12.69 -19.32 -2.69
CA LYS A 199 -12.05 -19.81 -1.45
C LYS A 199 -11.61 -21.27 -1.52
N GLY A 200 -12.27 -22.09 -2.36
CA GLY A 200 -11.90 -23.50 -2.59
C GLY A 200 -10.94 -23.75 -3.74
N THR A 201 -10.69 -22.74 -4.58
CA THR A 201 -9.92 -22.90 -5.83
C THR A 201 -8.62 -22.08 -5.86
N VAL A 202 -8.56 -20.96 -5.12
CA VAL A 202 -7.33 -20.16 -5.00
C VAL A 202 -6.32 -20.88 -4.13
N PRO A 203 -5.09 -21.11 -4.62
CA PRO A 203 -4.04 -21.74 -3.81
C PRO A 203 -3.75 -20.95 -2.54
N GLU A 204 -3.23 -21.65 -1.53
CA GLU A 204 -2.79 -20.99 -0.29
C GLU A 204 -1.66 -19.99 -0.57
N TRP A 205 -1.75 -18.81 0.04
CA TRP A 205 -0.71 -17.80 -0.07
C TRP A 205 0.58 -18.25 0.62
N GLN A 206 1.63 -18.48 -0.14
CA GLN A 206 2.94 -18.88 0.35
C GLN A 206 3.85 -17.67 0.65
N ARG A 207 3.25 -16.57 1.11
CA ARG A 207 3.92 -15.37 1.63
C ARG A 207 4.67 -14.54 0.59
N LEU A 208 4.31 -14.66 -0.68
CA LEU A 208 4.83 -13.80 -1.72
C LEU A 208 4.21 -12.40 -1.62
N VAL A 209 5.08 -11.39 -1.54
CA VAL A 209 4.70 -9.98 -1.56
C VAL A 209 5.29 -9.36 -2.81
N ARG A 210 4.46 -8.66 -3.58
CA ARG A 210 4.84 -7.91 -4.78
C ARG A 210 4.67 -6.42 -4.56
N LEU A 211 5.34 -5.63 -5.40
CA LEU A 211 5.11 -4.21 -5.51
C LEU A 211 5.53 -3.70 -6.89
N TYR A 212 5.07 -2.50 -7.21
CA TYR A 212 5.45 -1.77 -8.42
C TYR A 212 6.19 -0.51 -7.99
N ALA A 213 7.51 -0.55 -8.14
CA ALA A 213 8.40 0.51 -7.68
C ALA A 213 8.66 1.53 -8.78
N ARG A 214 8.53 2.81 -8.46
CA ARG A 214 9.18 3.86 -9.26
C ARG A 214 10.69 3.67 -9.14
N ASP A 215 11.43 3.88 -10.22
CA ASP A 215 12.88 3.70 -10.28
C ASP A 215 13.62 4.42 -9.13
N VAL A 216 13.20 5.63 -8.78
CA VAL A 216 13.77 6.40 -7.66
C VAL A 216 13.55 5.77 -6.29
N ALA A 217 12.59 4.85 -6.15
CA ALA A 217 12.26 4.17 -4.89
C ALA A 217 12.89 2.76 -4.79
N VAL A 218 13.46 2.22 -5.86
CA VAL A 218 14.01 0.85 -5.92
C VAL A 218 14.96 0.59 -4.76
N ARG A 219 15.93 1.48 -4.51
CA ARG A 219 16.90 1.32 -3.42
C ARG A 219 16.26 1.22 -2.02
N THR A 220 15.10 1.88 -1.82
CA THR A 220 14.36 1.77 -0.55
C THR A 220 13.79 0.37 -0.39
N TRP A 221 13.26 -0.20 -1.46
CA TRP A 221 12.70 -1.55 -1.43
C TRP A 221 13.79 -2.62 -1.33
N GLU A 222 14.90 -2.48 -2.07
CA GLU A 222 16.07 -3.38 -1.98
C GLU A 222 16.63 -3.45 -0.56
N ARG A 223 16.75 -2.29 0.11
CA ARG A 223 17.19 -2.22 1.50
C ARG A 223 16.26 -2.98 2.46
N ASN A 224 14.99 -3.13 2.10
CA ASN A 224 14.01 -3.94 2.83
C ASN A 224 13.90 -5.38 2.30
N GLY A 225 14.85 -5.83 1.48
CA GLY A 225 14.99 -7.20 1.01
C GLY A 225 14.08 -7.58 -0.16
N PHE A 226 13.53 -6.60 -0.88
CA PHE A 226 12.88 -6.86 -2.17
C PHE A 226 13.91 -6.97 -3.27
N VAL A 227 13.64 -7.81 -4.25
CA VAL A 227 14.45 -7.97 -5.46
C VAL A 227 13.63 -7.64 -6.69
N VAL A 228 14.28 -7.10 -7.72
CA VAL A 228 13.63 -6.83 -9.00
C VAL A 228 13.23 -8.16 -9.65
N ASP A 229 12.00 -8.23 -10.13
CA ASP A 229 11.51 -9.35 -10.94
C ASP A 229 11.78 -9.06 -12.42
N GLU A 230 12.92 -9.50 -12.91
CA GLU A 230 13.35 -9.29 -14.30
C GLU A 230 12.35 -9.87 -15.32
N GLY A 231 11.71 -11.00 -15.00
CA GLY A 231 10.69 -11.62 -15.84
C GLY A 231 9.42 -10.78 -15.97
N MET A 232 9.19 -9.84 -15.03
CA MET A 232 8.08 -8.89 -15.09
C MET A 232 8.37 -7.74 -16.07
N GLY A 233 9.64 -7.46 -16.35
CA GLY A 233 10.07 -6.32 -17.14
C GLY A 233 9.77 -4.97 -16.46
N SER A 234 9.67 -3.93 -17.27
CA SER A 234 9.34 -2.59 -16.80
C SER A 234 8.34 -1.92 -17.73
N TRP A 235 7.62 -0.93 -17.22
CA TRP A 235 6.69 -0.10 -17.99
C TRP A 235 6.79 1.36 -17.53
N TRP A 236 6.03 2.23 -18.16
CA TRP A 236 6.06 3.66 -17.87
C TRP A 236 4.67 4.13 -17.44
N GLU A 237 4.61 4.77 -16.28
CA GLU A 237 3.40 5.44 -15.79
C GLU A 237 3.69 6.93 -15.62
N VAL A 238 2.95 7.76 -16.34
CA VAL A 238 3.09 9.23 -16.25
C VAL A 238 4.54 9.69 -16.42
N GLY A 239 5.26 9.11 -17.39
CA GLY A 239 6.65 9.46 -17.66
C GLY A 239 7.69 8.91 -16.66
N VAL A 240 7.26 8.10 -15.69
CA VAL A 240 8.14 7.46 -14.72
C VAL A 240 8.24 5.97 -15.00
N ARG A 241 9.46 5.45 -14.98
CA ARG A 241 9.70 4.02 -15.13
C ARG A 241 9.29 3.27 -13.86
N ILE A 242 8.54 2.19 -14.05
CA ILE A 242 8.07 1.30 -13.00
C ILE A 242 8.70 -0.07 -13.18
N LEU A 243 9.15 -0.66 -12.08
CA LEU A 243 9.68 -2.01 -12.03
C LEU A 243 8.86 -2.86 -11.06
N GLY A 244 8.64 -4.12 -11.43
CA GLY A 244 8.10 -5.12 -10.52
C GLY A 244 9.16 -5.58 -9.54
N MET A 245 8.83 -5.67 -8.27
CA MET A 245 9.72 -6.23 -7.26
C MET A 245 8.97 -7.21 -6.37
N VAL A 246 9.70 -8.18 -5.83
CA VAL A 246 9.15 -9.27 -5.02
C VAL A 246 9.98 -9.53 -3.77
N LYS A 247 9.30 -10.07 -2.76
CA LYS A 247 9.91 -10.61 -1.54
C LYS A 247 9.02 -11.70 -0.95
N ARG A 248 9.62 -12.74 -0.37
CA ARG A 248 8.91 -13.68 0.51
C ARG A 248 9.04 -13.22 1.96
N VAL A 249 7.92 -13.20 2.68
CA VAL A 249 7.91 -12.89 4.12
C VAL A 249 8.36 -14.14 4.87
N ASN A 250 9.49 -14.07 5.55
CA ASN A 250 9.90 -15.13 6.47
C ASN A 250 9.13 -14.98 7.78
N VAL A 251 8.39 -16.00 8.19
CA VAL A 251 7.92 -16.09 9.55
C VAL A 251 9.05 -16.69 10.37
N ARG A 252 9.70 -15.89 11.18
CA ARG A 252 10.34 -16.45 12.36
C ARG A 252 9.21 -16.97 13.24
N VAL A 253 9.14 -18.30 13.37
CA VAL A 253 8.29 -18.92 14.36
C VAL A 253 8.77 -18.36 15.70
N LEU A 254 7.89 -17.65 16.41
CA LEU A 254 8.13 -17.21 17.79
C LEU A 254 8.19 -18.48 18.68
N GLY A 255 9.31 -19.18 18.67
CA GLY A 255 9.47 -20.45 19.38
C GLY A 255 10.92 -20.91 19.54
N GLU A 256 11.87 -20.35 18.78
CA GLU A 256 13.25 -20.90 18.79
C GLU A 256 14.29 -20.06 19.57
N GLU A 257 13.89 -19.11 20.38
CA GLU A 257 14.84 -18.35 21.22
C GLU A 257 15.06 -18.90 22.63
N MET A 258 14.57 -20.10 22.97
CA MET A 258 14.75 -20.69 24.32
C MET A 258 15.68 -21.89 24.40
N GLU A 259 16.29 -22.38 23.31
CA GLU A 259 17.15 -23.58 23.37
C GLU A 259 18.64 -23.37 23.06
N SER A 260 19.16 -22.17 23.00
CA SER A 260 20.59 -21.95 22.80
C SER A 260 21.32 -21.24 23.94
N ARG A 261 20.86 -21.48 25.20
CA ARG A 261 21.61 -21.10 26.40
C ARG A 261 21.48 -22.23 27.45
N GLU A 262 22.13 -23.32 27.17
CA GLU A 262 22.66 -24.25 28.19
C GLU A 262 24.11 -24.62 27.83
#